data_fcd13d670f654253a504022b12ee6158
#
_entry.id   fcd13d670f654253a504022b12ee6158
#
_cell.length_a   1.000
_cell.length_b   1.000
_cell.length_c   1.000
_cell.angle_alpha   90.00
_cell.angle_beta   90.00
_cell.angle_gamma   90.00
#
_symmetry.space_group_name_H-M   'P 1'
#
loop_
_entity.id
_entity.type
_entity.pdbx_description
1 polymer ?
#
loop_
_entity_poly.entity_id
_entity_poly.type
_entity_poly.pdbx_seq_one_letter_code
_entity_poly.pdbx_strand_id
1 'polypeptide(L)'
;AGGARAHTGQTSTLDPRGEHLVCFTGGMFALGGKLFDVPEHVEIGRKLTDGCIWSYRALPLGVMPEVFHMIPCKDRTDCKWNETLWRSEASNRQGLSTDLELDAYIKKARLPKGFAQISDPRYILRPEAIESVFMMYRITGEEKYQDAAWEMFSAIIAASQTDIANAALSDITYSREQLESEGVDIRMDSMESFWMAETLKYFYLIFSEPDILSLDEWMFNTEAHPFRRNLPG
;
A
#
# COMPACT_ATOMS: atom_id res chain seq x y z
N ALA A 1 38.32 -25.61 21.56
CA ALA A 1 36.96 -26.17 21.57
C ALA A 1 35.98 -25.03 21.75
N GLY A 2 35.48 -24.46 20.62
CA GLY A 2 34.46 -23.41 20.61
C GLY A 2 33.12 -24.06 20.27
N GLY A 3 32.22 -24.14 21.26
CA GLY A 3 30.89 -24.64 21.08
C GLY A 3 30.03 -23.65 20.28
N ALA A 4 29.59 -24.08 19.12
CA ALA A 4 28.54 -23.38 18.38
C ALA A 4 27.23 -23.47 19.19
N ARG A 5 26.71 -22.33 19.65
CA ARG A 5 25.36 -22.25 20.20
C ARG A 5 24.38 -22.44 19.05
N ALA A 6 23.68 -23.57 19.06
CA ALA A 6 22.52 -23.75 18.20
C ALA A 6 21.48 -22.69 18.59
N HIS A 7 21.11 -21.83 17.63
CA HIS A 7 19.91 -21.01 17.76
C HIS A 7 18.71 -21.97 17.81
N THR A 8 18.12 -22.10 18.97
CA THR A 8 16.82 -22.78 19.14
C THR A 8 15.81 -22.03 18.27
N GLY A 9 15.24 -22.74 17.27
CA GLY A 9 14.33 -22.17 16.32
C GLY A 9 13.09 -21.57 17.01
N GLN A 10 13.07 -20.26 17.14
CA GLN A 10 11.81 -19.53 17.29
C GLN A 10 11.04 -19.70 15.99
N THR A 11 9.97 -20.47 16.02
CA THR A 11 8.99 -20.45 14.93
C THR A 11 8.41 -19.05 14.87
N SER A 12 8.87 -18.27 13.90
CA SER A 12 8.28 -16.95 13.65
C SER A 12 6.85 -17.16 13.16
N THR A 13 5.88 -16.71 13.95
CA THR A 13 4.49 -16.64 13.48
C THR A 13 4.36 -15.46 12.54
N LEU A 14 3.76 -15.68 11.35
CA LEU A 14 3.46 -14.61 10.42
C LEU A 14 2.41 -13.68 11.04
N ASP A 15 2.75 -12.40 11.19
CA ASP A 15 1.75 -11.35 11.43
C ASP A 15 1.37 -10.73 10.08
N PRO A 16 0.13 -10.91 9.59
CA PRO A 16 -0.32 -10.40 8.29
C PRO A 16 -0.71 -8.91 8.36
N ARG A 17 0.00 -8.14 9.18
CA ARG A 17 -0.17 -6.70 9.29
C ARG A 17 0.38 -6.00 8.05
N GLY A 18 -0.45 -5.16 7.43
CA GLY A 18 -0.08 -4.24 6.38
C GLY A 18 -0.09 -2.80 6.91
N GLU A 19 0.81 -1.99 6.38
CA GLU A 19 0.88 -0.55 6.62
C GLU A 19 1.12 0.15 5.28
N HIS A 20 0.57 1.36 5.12
CA HIS A 20 0.82 2.14 3.91
C HIS A 20 2.33 2.37 3.72
N LEU A 21 3.02 2.72 4.81
CA LEU A 21 4.46 2.95 4.83
C LEU A 21 5.25 1.78 4.18
N VAL A 22 4.91 0.53 4.50
CA VAL A 22 5.68 -0.64 4.00
C VAL A 22 5.51 -0.89 2.51
N CYS A 23 4.63 -0.17 1.82
CA CYS A 23 4.48 -0.27 0.37
C CYS A 23 5.76 0.10 -0.39
N PHE A 24 6.68 0.88 0.20
CA PHE A 24 7.99 1.17 -0.41
C PHE A 24 8.80 -0.08 -0.72
N THR A 25 8.57 -1.17 0.02
CA THR A 25 9.32 -2.42 -0.13
C THR A 25 9.14 -3.06 -1.51
N GLY A 26 8.01 -2.80 -2.18
CA GLY A 26 7.79 -3.26 -3.56
C GLY A 26 8.83 -2.69 -4.52
N GLY A 27 8.99 -1.37 -4.53
CA GLY A 27 10.00 -0.66 -5.32
C GLY A 27 11.42 -1.03 -4.90
N MET A 28 11.68 -1.15 -3.60
CA MET A 28 12.99 -1.52 -3.06
C MET A 28 13.43 -2.90 -3.59
N PHE A 29 12.57 -3.93 -3.51
CA PHE A 29 12.90 -5.27 -4.01
C PHE A 29 13.06 -5.28 -5.54
N ALA A 30 12.20 -4.57 -6.26
CA ALA A 30 12.29 -4.50 -7.72
C ALA A 30 13.58 -3.82 -8.17
N LEU A 31 13.92 -2.66 -7.58
CA LEU A 31 15.14 -1.93 -7.88
C LEU A 31 16.38 -2.74 -7.53
N GLY A 32 16.43 -3.33 -6.33
CA GLY A 32 17.53 -4.19 -5.90
C GLY A 32 17.68 -5.42 -6.80
N GLY A 33 16.56 -6.05 -7.18
CA GLY A 33 16.55 -7.18 -8.12
C GLY A 33 17.15 -6.82 -9.49
N LYS A 34 16.83 -5.62 -10.00
CA LYS A 34 17.38 -5.12 -11.25
C LYS A 34 18.86 -4.77 -11.14
N LEU A 35 19.29 -4.12 -10.05
CA LEU A 35 20.68 -3.70 -9.83
C LEU A 35 21.64 -4.87 -9.64
N PHE A 36 21.19 -5.93 -8.99
CA PHE A 36 22.02 -7.10 -8.67
C PHE A 36 21.78 -8.31 -9.57
N ASP A 37 20.98 -8.13 -10.63
CA ASP A 37 20.60 -9.20 -11.58
C ASP A 37 20.00 -10.43 -10.87
N VAL A 38 19.01 -10.17 -9.98
CA VAL A 38 18.25 -11.19 -9.25
C VAL A 38 16.77 -11.08 -9.64
N PRO A 39 16.34 -11.72 -10.74
CA PRO A 39 14.96 -11.59 -11.26
C PRO A 39 13.88 -11.96 -10.26
N GLU A 40 14.15 -12.91 -9.35
CA GLU A 40 13.22 -13.32 -8.30
C GLU A 40 12.87 -12.16 -7.35
N HIS A 41 13.79 -11.24 -7.11
CA HIS A 41 13.52 -10.04 -6.31
C HIS A 41 12.60 -9.07 -7.05
N VAL A 42 12.70 -8.97 -8.38
CA VAL A 42 11.76 -8.17 -9.18
C VAL A 42 10.35 -8.74 -9.06
N GLU A 43 10.20 -10.07 -9.09
CA GLU A 43 8.90 -10.72 -8.92
C GLU A 43 8.34 -10.57 -7.48
N ILE A 44 9.19 -10.56 -6.46
CA ILE A 44 8.78 -10.20 -5.09
C ILE A 44 8.28 -8.75 -5.06
N GLY A 45 9.04 -7.82 -5.64
CA GLY A 45 8.67 -6.42 -5.75
C GLY A 45 7.32 -6.23 -6.46
N ARG A 46 7.09 -6.95 -7.56
CA ARG A 46 5.82 -6.98 -8.29
C ARG A 46 4.66 -7.37 -7.38
N LYS A 47 4.76 -8.50 -6.68
CA LYS A 47 3.70 -8.99 -5.79
C LYS A 47 3.39 -8.03 -4.65
N LEU A 48 4.41 -7.40 -4.07
CA LEU A 48 4.23 -6.41 -3.01
C LEU A 48 3.53 -5.15 -3.54
N THR A 49 3.94 -4.65 -4.69
CA THR A 49 3.32 -3.48 -5.35
C THR A 49 1.88 -3.77 -5.75
N ASP A 50 1.62 -4.92 -6.37
CA ASP A 50 0.27 -5.34 -6.76
C ASP A 50 -0.64 -5.50 -5.53
N GLY A 51 -0.10 -5.94 -4.39
CA GLY A 51 -0.81 -5.98 -3.10
C GLY A 51 -1.22 -4.60 -2.59
N CYS A 52 -0.36 -3.59 -2.71
CA CYS A 52 -0.69 -2.21 -2.36
C CYS A 52 -1.74 -1.62 -3.32
N ILE A 53 -1.61 -1.85 -4.64
CA ILE A 53 -2.62 -1.44 -5.63
C ILE A 53 -3.97 -2.08 -5.30
N TRP A 54 -3.98 -3.39 -4.97
CA TRP A 54 -5.20 -4.07 -4.55
C TRP A 54 -5.82 -3.42 -3.30
N SER A 55 -5.02 -3.03 -2.31
CA SER A 55 -5.51 -2.39 -1.09
C SER A 55 -6.21 -1.05 -1.38
N TYR A 56 -5.71 -0.27 -2.34
CA TYR A 56 -6.39 0.94 -2.81
C TYR A 56 -7.76 0.61 -3.42
N ARG A 57 -7.80 -0.38 -4.33
CA ARG A 57 -9.02 -0.77 -5.07
C ARG A 57 -10.08 -1.45 -4.21
N ALA A 58 -9.67 -2.07 -3.11
CA ALA A 58 -10.56 -2.82 -2.22
C ALA A 58 -11.43 -1.92 -1.32
N LEU A 59 -11.10 -0.64 -1.22
CA LEU A 59 -11.79 0.32 -0.37
C LEU A 59 -12.70 1.26 -1.17
N PRO A 60 -13.82 1.70 -0.58
CA PRO A 60 -14.88 2.37 -1.33
C PRO A 60 -14.49 3.73 -1.91
N LEU A 61 -13.53 4.41 -1.30
CA LEU A 61 -12.99 5.68 -1.81
C LEU A 61 -11.82 5.47 -2.79
N GLY A 62 -11.35 4.23 -2.99
CA GLY A 62 -10.18 3.94 -3.81
C GLY A 62 -8.86 4.39 -3.18
N VAL A 63 -8.80 4.46 -1.85
CA VAL A 63 -7.65 4.94 -1.07
C VAL A 63 -7.33 3.93 0.03
N MET A 64 -6.04 3.65 0.24
CA MET A 64 -5.54 2.64 1.18
C MET A 64 -5.42 3.21 2.61
N PRO A 65 -5.73 2.43 3.68
CA PRO A 65 -5.59 2.85 5.07
C PRO A 65 -4.13 2.83 5.55
N GLU A 66 -3.85 3.52 6.65
CA GLU A 66 -2.54 3.54 7.28
C GLU A 66 -2.14 2.18 7.83
N VAL A 67 -3.03 1.49 8.57
CA VAL A 67 -2.73 0.20 9.21
C VAL A 67 -3.91 -0.76 9.12
N PHE A 68 -3.64 -1.97 8.66
CA PHE A 68 -4.66 -3.01 8.52
C PHE A 68 -4.07 -4.41 8.73
N HIS A 69 -4.92 -5.42 8.85
CA HIS A 69 -4.53 -6.81 8.86
C HIS A 69 -5.26 -7.58 7.78
N MET A 70 -4.48 -8.37 7.06
CA MET A 70 -4.97 -9.26 6.01
C MET A 70 -5.18 -10.68 6.53
N ILE A 71 -5.58 -11.58 5.65
CA ILE A 71 -5.70 -13.00 5.93
C ILE A 71 -4.48 -13.70 5.33
N PRO A 72 -3.69 -14.42 6.14
CA PRO A 72 -2.53 -15.12 5.61
C PRO A 72 -2.94 -16.26 4.68
N CYS A 73 -2.28 -16.37 3.54
CA CYS A 73 -2.38 -17.55 2.69
C CYS A 73 -1.78 -18.77 3.40
N LYS A 74 -2.52 -19.88 3.45
CA LYS A 74 -2.00 -21.16 3.94
C LYS A 74 -0.95 -21.75 2.98
N ASP A 75 -1.19 -21.58 1.67
CA ASP A 75 -0.28 -21.96 0.61
C ASP A 75 0.09 -20.72 -0.21
N ARG A 76 1.39 -20.50 -0.40
CA ARG A 76 1.90 -19.34 -1.15
C ARG A 76 1.72 -19.48 -2.67
N THR A 77 1.47 -20.68 -3.15
CA THR A 77 1.33 -21.01 -4.57
C THR A 77 -0.13 -21.09 -5.01
N ASP A 78 -1.05 -21.43 -4.11
CA ASP A 78 -2.50 -21.50 -4.35
C ASP A 78 -3.29 -20.79 -3.25
N CYS A 79 -3.34 -19.47 -3.34
CA CYS A 79 -4.06 -18.62 -2.41
C CYS A 79 -5.41 -18.18 -3.00
N LYS A 80 -6.38 -19.09 -3.02
CA LYS A 80 -7.76 -18.76 -3.45
C LYS A 80 -8.54 -18.11 -2.32
N TRP A 81 -9.47 -17.22 -2.71
CA TRP A 81 -10.41 -16.62 -1.78
C TRP A 81 -11.18 -17.68 -0.98
N ASN A 82 -11.25 -17.49 0.33
CA ASN A 82 -11.99 -18.34 1.24
C ASN A 82 -12.78 -17.49 2.25
N GLU A 83 -14.08 -17.37 2.04
CA GLU A 83 -15.00 -16.59 2.86
C GLU A 83 -15.01 -17.09 4.32
N THR A 84 -15.00 -18.42 4.54
CA THR A 84 -15.00 -19.00 5.88
C THR A 84 -13.74 -18.65 6.64
N LEU A 85 -12.58 -18.71 5.97
CA LEU A 85 -11.31 -18.32 6.58
C LEU A 85 -11.30 -16.83 6.92
N TRP A 86 -11.78 -15.98 6.02
CA TRP A 86 -11.89 -14.54 6.27
C TRP A 86 -12.75 -14.22 7.49
N ARG A 87 -13.95 -14.81 7.57
CA ARG A 87 -14.85 -14.61 8.71
C ARG A 87 -14.22 -15.09 10.01
N SER A 88 -13.57 -16.26 9.99
CA SER A 88 -12.87 -16.80 11.16
C SER A 88 -11.74 -15.88 11.64
N GLU A 89 -10.92 -15.38 10.74
CA GLU A 89 -9.82 -14.48 11.11
C GLU A 89 -10.32 -13.14 11.63
N ALA A 90 -11.35 -12.55 10.99
CA ALA A 90 -11.97 -11.32 11.47
C ALA A 90 -12.60 -11.51 12.86
N SER A 91 -13.30 -12.63 13.10
CA SER A 91 -13.87 -12.98 14.40
C SER A 91 -12.81 -13.14 15.47
N ASN A 92 -11.75 -13.92 15.19
CA ASN A 92 -10.66 -14.18 16.12
C ASN A 92 -9.96 -12.90 16.57
N ARG A 93 -9.68 -11.99 15.62
CA ARG A 93 -9.01 -10.71 15.92
C ARG A 93 -9.83 -9.80 16.82
N GLN A 94 -11.15 -9.89 16.73
CA GLN A 94 -12.07 -9.08 17.54
C GLN A 94 -12.54 -9.81 18.81
N GLY A 95 -12.16 -11.09 19.01
CA GLY A 95 -12.63 -11.89 20.13
C GLY A 95 -14.14 -12.16 20.10
N LEU A 96 -14.74 -12.25 18.88
CA LEU A 96 -16.17 -12.47 18.70
C LEU A 96 -16.48 -13.97 18.72
N SER A 97 -17.64 -14.33 19.25
CA SER A 97 -18.00 -15.74 19.47
C SER A 97 -19.12 -16.22 18.56
N THR A 98 -19.85 -15.31 17.94
CA THR A 98 -21.02 -15.65 17.10
C THR A 98 -20.96 -14.95 15.74
N ASP A 99 -21.62 -15.55 14.74
CA ASP A 99 -21.77 -14.93 13.42
C ASP A 99 -22.55 -13.61 13.47
N LEU A 100 -23.52 -13.49 14.37
CA LEU A 100 -24.30 -12.27 14.55
C LEU A 100 -23.43 -11.09 15.03
N GLU A 101 -22.54 -11.34 15.98
CA GLU A 101 -21.57 -10.34 16.45
C GLU A 101 -20.59 -9.95 15.35
N LEU A 102 -20.14 -10.93 14.56
CA LEU A 102 -19.26 -10.67 13.43
C LEU A 102 -19.95 -9.82 12.35
N ASP A 103 -21.18 -10.14 11.97
CA ASP A 103 -21.93 -9.36 10.98
C ASP A 103 -22.18 -7.92 11.47
N ALA A 104 -22.49 -7.75 12.74
CA ALA A 104 -22.63 -6.44 13.36
C ALA A 104 -21.30 -5.66 13.32
N TYR A 105 -20.18 -6.31 13.62
CA TYR A 105 -18.85 -5.73 13.54
C TYR A 105 -18.48 -5.33 12.09
N ILE A 106 -18.62 -6.23 11.12
CA ILE A 106 -18.34 -5.97 9.70
C ILE A 106 -19.13 -4.75 9.23
N LYS A 107 -20.41 -4.69 9.56
CA LYS A 107 -21.27 -3.54 9.20
C LYS A 107 -20.81 -2.25 9.87
N LYS A 108 -20.56 -2.29 11.20
CA LYS A 108 -20.15 -1.11 11.98
C LYS A 108 -18.78 -0.58 11.55
N ALA A 109 -17.82 -1.48 11.32
CA ALA A 109 -16.47 -1.14 10.90
C ALA A 109 -16.37 -0.89 9.39
N ARG A 110 -17.45 -1.08 8.62
CA ARG A 110 -17.44 -0.99 7.15
C ARG A 110 -16.30 -1.82 6.55
N LEU A 111 -16.05 -3.02 7.14
CA LEU A 111 -14.89 -3.85 6.84
C LEU A 111 -15.02 -4.51 5.47
N PRO A 112 -14.15 -4.20 4.49
CA PRO A 112 -14.19 -4.84 3.18
C PRO A 112 -13.71 -6.29 3.25
N LYS A 113 -14.18 -7.11 2.30
CA LYS A 113 -13.69 -8.49 2.14
C LYS A 113 -12.18 -8.49 1.88
N GLY A 114 -11.47 -9.41 2.54
CA GLY A 114 -10.02 -9.50 2.46
C GLY A 114 -9.30 -8.88 3.64
N PHE A 115 -9.86 -7.85 4.27
CA PHE A 115 -9.33 -7.28 5.51
C PHE A 115 -9.90 -8.02 6.72
N ALA A 116 -9.03 -8.48 7.62
CA ALA A 116 -9.45 -9.03 8.92
C ALA A 116 -9.68 -7.92 9.95
N GLN A 117 -9.01 -6.78 9.79
CA GLN A 117 -9.16 -5.59 10.61
C GLN A 117 -8.56 -4.38 9.89
N ILE A 118 -9.13 -3.20 10.08
CA ILE A 118 -8.50 -1.92 9.78
C ILE A 118 -8.28 -1.22 11.12
N SER A 119 -7.01 -1.14 11.55
CA SER A 119 -6.64 -0.60 12.87
C SER A 119 -6.46 0.92 12.85
N ASP A 120 -6.03 1.45 11.72
CA ASP A 120 -5.93 2.89 11.48
C ASP A 120 -6.52 3.20 10.09
N PRO A 121 -7.76 3.70 10.03
CA PRO A 121 -8.48 3.94 8.80
C PRO A 121 -8.11 5.28 8.12
N ARG A 122 -7.13 6.01 8.63
CA ARG A 122 -6.70 7.28 8.04
C ARG A 122 -5.97 7.06 6.72
N TYR A 123 -5.98 8.09 5.91
CA TYR A 123 -5.04 8.28 4.80
C TYR A 123 -4.41 9.67 4.91
N ILE A 124 -3.10 9.75 5.04
CA ILE A 124 -2.40 11.01 5.27
C ILE A 124 -1.52 11.45 4.09
N LEU A 125 -1.93 11.13 2.87
CA LEU A 125 -1.29 11.58 1.62
C LEU A 125 0.11 10.99 1.37
N ARG A 126 0.39 9.77 1.88
CA ARG A 126 1.70 9.10 1.82
C ARG A 126 2.15 8.69 0.43
N PRO A 127 3.49 8.68 0.17
CA PRO A 127 4.08 8.39 -1.14
C PRO A 127 4.38 6.91 -1.41
N GLU A 128 4.54 6.03 -0.42
CA GLU A 128 5.23 4.75 -0.56
C GLU A 128 4.57 3.78 -1.54
N ALA A 129 3.24 3.87 -1.69
CA ALA A 129 2.53 3.04 -2.67
C ALA A 129 2.81 3.52 -4.10
N ILE A 130 2.66 4.82 -4.38
CA ILE A 130 2.96 5.37 -5.71
C ILE A 130 4.46 5.32 -6.04
N GLU A 131 5.34 5.42 -5.05
CA GLU A 131 6.78 5.18 -5.20
C GLU A 131 7.03 3.81 -5.81
N SER A 132 6.48 2.75 -5.22
CA SER A 132 6.64 1.38 -5.73
C SER A 132 6.00 1.19 -7.11
N VAL A 133 4.85 1.78 -7.36
CA VAL A 133 4.18 1.75 -8.68
C VAL A 133 5.07 2.44 -9.74
N PHE A 134 5.66 3.60 -9.43
CA PHE A 134 6.60 4.29 -10.28
C PHE A 134 7.85 3.44 -10.57
N MET A 135 8.47 2.86 -9.53
CA MET A 135 9.64 2.00 -9.68
C MET A 135 9.34 0.79 -10.56
N MET A 136 8.20 0.12 -10.35
CA MET A 136 7.77 -1.01 -11.19
C MET A 136 7.57 -0.61 -12.64
N TYR A 137 6.93 0.54 -12.91
CA TYR A 137 6.76 1.05 -14.26
C TYR A 137 8.11 1.28 -14.94
N ARG A 138 9.03 2.00 -14.27
CA ARG A 138 10.36 2.32 -14.84
C ARG A 138 11.22 1.08 -15.09
N ILE A 139 11.07 0.03 -14.29
CA ILE A 139 11.82 -1.23 -14.41
C ILE A 139 11.24 -2.14 -15.50
N THR A 140 9.92 -2.19 -15.64
CA THR A 140 9.24 -3.19 -16.49
C THR A 140 8.69 -2.63 -17.79
N GLY A 141 8.37 -1.33 -17.84
CA GLY A 141 7.65 -0.71 -18.96
C GLY A 141 6.18 -1.12 -19.08
N GLU A 142 5.60 -1.80 -18.07
CA GLU A 142 4.23 -2.28 -18.15
C GLU A 142 3.23 -1.14 -17.88
N GLU A 143 2.43 -0.79 -18.88
CA GLU A 143 1.42 0.30 -18.84
C GLU A 143 0.39 0.14 -17.71
N LYS A 144 0.12 -1.10 -17.27
CA LYS A 144 -0.79 -1.36 -16.13
C LYS A 144 -0.44 -0.56 -14.87
N TYR A 145 0.83 -0.20 -14.68
CA TYR A 145 1.26 0.61 -13.54
C TYR A 145 0.92 2.08 -13.71
N GLN A 146 0.93 2.61 -14.95
CA GLN A 146 0.41 3.95 -15.23
C GLN A 146 -1.10 3.99 -15.04
N ASP A 147 -1.83 2.97 -15.51
CA ASP A 147 -3.27 2.86 -15.31
C ASP A 147 -3.61 2.85 -13.80
N ALA A 148 -2.90 2.02 -13.03
CA ALA A 148 -3.08 1.97 -11.57
C ALA A 148 -2.74 3.31 -10.90
N ALA A 149 -1.67 3.97 -11.32
CA ALA A 149 -1.30 5.30 -10.82
C ALA A 149 -2.38 6.34 -11.11
N TRP A 150 -2.99 6.30 -12.31
CA TRP A 150 -4.08 7.22 -12.65
C TRP A 150 -5.34 6.97 -11.83
N GLU A 151 -5.70 5.70 -11.61
CA GLU A 151 -6.81 5.33 -10.70
C GLU A 151 -6.55 5.86 -9.28
N MET A 152 -5.35 5.60 -8.72
CA MET A 152 -4.96 6.05 -7.38
C MET A 152 -4.99 7.57 -7.29
N PHE A 153 -4.38 8.28 -8.23
CA PHE A 153 -4.37 9.74 -8.26
C PHE A 153 -5.78 10.32 -8.29
N SER A 154 -6.61 9.81 -9.20
CA SER A 154 -7.98 10.28 -9.36
C SER A 154 -8.82 10.07 -8.10
N ALA A 155 -8.65 8.91 -7.43
CA ALA A 155 -9.33 8.59 -6.17
C ALA A 155 -8.88 9.51 -5.02
N ILE A 156 -7.56 9.71 -4.89
CA ILE A 156 -6.98 10.60 -3.88
C ILE A 156 -7.50 12.02 -4.05
N ILE A 157 -7.38 12.59 -5.26
CA ILE A 157 -7.85 13.96 -5.52
C ILE A 157 -9.34 14.09 -5.21
N ALA A 158 -10.15 13.15 -5.69
CA ALA A 158 -11.59 13.20 -5.48
C ALA A 158 -12.02 13.09 -4.00
N ALA A 159 -11.20 12.49 -3.13
CA ALA A 159 -11.48 12.36 -1.70
C ALA A 159 -10.86 13.48 -0.86
N SER A 160 -9.66 13.97 -1.24
CA SER A 160 -8.84 14.83 -0.40
C SER A 160 -8.86 16.32 -0.79
N GLN A 161 -9.32 16.67 -2.00
CA GLN A 161 -9.26 18.05 -2.50
C GLN A 161 -10.11 18.99 -1.66
N THR A 162 -9.54 20.15 -1.34
CA THR A 162 -10.20 21.30 -0.72
C THR A 162 -10.18 22.48 -1.70
N ASP A 163 -10.72 23.63 -1.30
CA ASP A 163 -10.72 24.84 -2.16
C ASP A 163 -9.31 25.33 -2.53
N ILE A 164 -8.33 25.07 -1.68
CA ILE A 164 -6.97 25.62 -1.82
C ILE A 164 -5.84 24.56 -1.77
N ALA A 165 -6.16 23.33 -1.37
CA ALA A 165 -5.14 22.29 -1.10
C ALA A 165 -5.73 20.87 -1.18
N ASN A 166 -5.00 19.90 -0.58
CA ASN A 166 -5.49 18.57 -0.30
C ASN A 166 -5.40 18.32 1.21
N ALA A 167 -6.31 17.53 1.75
CA ALA A 167 -6.39 17.21 3.16
C ALA A 167 -6.16 15.72 3.41
N ALA A 168 -5.51 15.39 4.52
CA ALA A 168 -5.54 14.05 5.07
C ALA A 168 -6.98 13.63 5.37
N LEU A 169 -7.25 12.32 5.36
CA LEU A 169 -8.58 11.74 5.59
C LEU A 169 -8.58 10.97 6.90
N SER A 170 -9.60 11.17 7.72
CA SER A 170 -9.71 10.55 9.04
C SER A 170 -10.24 9.11 9.00
N ASP A 171 -11.09 8.77 8.03
CA ASP A 171 -11.66 7.42 7.89
C ASP A 171 -12.07 7.13 6.44
N ILE A 172 -11.27 6.31 5.75
CA ILE A 172 -11.46 5.98 4.33
C ILE A 172 -12.38 4.76 4.13
N THR A 173 -12.97 4.23 5.17
CA THR A 173 -13.90 3.11 5.08
C THR A 173 -15.31 3.52 4.66
N TYR A 174 -15.64 4.80 4.71
CA TYR A 174 -16.89 5.34 4.20
C TYR A 174 -16.99 5.24 2.68
N SER A 175 -18.19 4.97 2.17
CA SER A 175 -18.49 5.22 0.76
C SER A 175 -18.88 6.69 0.54
N ARG A 176 -18.81 7.15 -0.73
CA ARG A 176 -19.25 8.51 -1.08
C ARG A 176 -20.71 8.75 -0.71
N GLU A 177 -21.59 7.76 -0.99
CA GLU A 177 -23.00 7.84 -0.65
C GLU A 177 -23.24 7.94 0.86
N GLN A 178 -22.42 7.26 1.68
CA GLN A 178 -22.51 7.36 3.13
C GLN A 178 -22.08 8.76 3.60
N LEU A 179 -20.95 9.28 3.08
CA LEU A 179 -20.50 10.63 3.41
C LEU A 179 -21.56 11.70 3.09
N GLU A 180 -22.18 11.59 1.91
CA GLU A 180 -23.23 12.53 1.49
C GLU A 180 -24.50 12.37 2.31
N SER A 181 -24.98 11.15 2.54
CA SER A 181 -26.24 10.90 3.25
C SER A 181 -26.15 11.18 4.74
N GLU A 182 -24.99 10.99 5.35
CA GLU A 182 -24.75 11.23 6.78
C GLU A 182 -24.23 12.66 7.06
N GLY A 183 -23.88 13.42 6.01
CA GLY A 183 -23.31 14.77 6.14
C GLY A 183 -21.95 14.77 6.83
N VAL A 184 -21.15 13.70 6.63
CA VAL A 184 -19.84 13.54 7.27
C VAL A 184 -18.75 14.09 6.36
N ASP A 185 -17.90 14.97 6.89
CA ASP A 185 -16.65 15.37 6.25
C ASP A 185 -15.48 14.67 6.96
N ILE A 186 -14.78 13.81 6.23
CA ILE A 186 -13.62 13.08 6.75
C ILE A 186 -12.29 13.79 6.50
N ARG A 187 -12.29 14.97 5.85
CA ARG A 187 -11.08 15.73 5.60
C ARG A 187 -10.59 16.37 6.90
N MET A 188 -9.29 16.20 7.15
CA MET A 188 -8.63 16.74 8.34
C MET A 188 -7.97 18.08 7.99
N ASP A 189 -7.82 18.97 8.95
CA ASP A 189 -7.01 20.18 8.78
C ASP A 189 -5.51 19.84 8.87
N SER A 190 -5.05 19.02 7.92
CA SER A 190 -3.66 18.54 7.83
C SER A 190 -3.31 18.19 6.40
N MET A 191 -2.18 18.70 5.92
CA MET A 191 -1.52 18.28 4.67
C MET A 191 -0.03 18.11 4.96
N GLU A 192 0.42 16.86 4.98
CA GLU A 192 1.81 16.53 5.24
C GLU A 192 2.74 17.07 4.13
N SER A 193 3.95 17.49 4.51
CA SER A 193 4.92 18.06 3.56
C SER A 193 5.31 17.11 2.44
N PHE A 194 5.32 15.81 2.71
CA PHE A 194 5.63 14.79 1.72
C PHE A 194 4.56 14.66 0.60
N TRP A 195 3.35 15.20 0.78
CA TRP A 195 2.37 15.26 -0.31
C TRP A 195 2.95 15.94 -1.54
N MET A 196 3.49 17.15 -1.37
CA MET A 196 4.09 17.91 -2.46
C MET A 196 5.48 17.37 -2.82
N ALA A 197 6.29 17.07 -1.80
CA ALA A 197 7.70 16.75 -2.00
C ALA A 197 7.93 15.35 -2.58
N GLU A 198 7.03 14.41 -2.35
CA GLU A 198 7.21 13.00 -2.67
C GLU A 198 6.04 12.42 -3.46
N THR A 199 4.82 12.45 -2.91
CA THR A 199 3.65 11.78 -3.51
C THR A 199 3.33 12.36 -4.88
N LEU A 200 3.18 13.69 -5.00
CA LEU A 200 2.95 14.34 -6.29
C LEU A 200 4.15 14.22 -7.23
N LYS A 201 5.37 14.17 -6.71
CA LYS A 201 6.58 13.96 -7.52
C LYS A 201 6.53 12.60 -8.22
N TYR A 202 6.21 11.50 -7.51
CA TYR A 202 6.11 10.18 -8.13
C TYR A 202 4.95 10.09 -9.12
N PHE A 203 3.79 10.71 -8.83
CA PHE A 203 2.71 10.83 -9.83
C PHE A 203 3.14 11.64 -11.06
N TYR A 204 3.89 12.72 -10.88
CA TYR A 204 4.42 13.48 -12.02
C TYR A 204 5.40 12.66 -12.86
N LEU A 205 6.33 11.96 -12.20
CA LEU A 205 7.39 11.22 -12.88
C LEU A 205 6.89 9.97 -13.61
N ILE A 206 5.84 9.31 -13.13
CA ILE A 206 5.31 8.10 -13.80
C ILE A 206 4.65 8.44 -15.15
N PHE A 207 4.14 9.66 -15.31
CA PHE A 207 3.55 10.17 -16.57
C PHE A 207 4.50 11.02 -17.38
N SER A 208 5.72 11.25 -16.90
CA SER A 208 6.77 11.97 -17.63
C SER A 208 7.54 11.02 -18.54
N GLU A 209 8.26 11.61 -19.52
CA GLU A 209 9.17 10.84 -20.37
C GLU A 209 10.20 10.06 -19.52
N PRO A 210 10.56 8.82 -19.92
CA PRO A 210 11.43 7.95 -19.11
C PRO A 210 12.83 8.50 -18.85
N ASP A 211 13.34 9.43 -19.66
CA ASP A 211 14.63 10.09 -19.49
C ASP A 211 14.62 11.16 -18.40
N ILE A 212 13.44 11.66 -18.02
CA ILE A 212 13.31 12.59 -16.91
C ILE A 212 13.57 11.84 -15.60
N LEU A 213 14.73 12.10 -14.98
CA LEU A 213 15.22 11.41 -13.79
C LEU A 213 15.24 9.88 -13.98
N SER A 214 15.86 9.43 -15.09
CA SER A 214 16.03 8.02 -15.40
C SER A 214 16.73 7.28 -14.26
N LEU A 215 16.23 6.11 -13.89
CA LEU A 215 16.85 5.25 -12.86
C LEU A 215 18.23 4.71 -13.25
N ASP A 216 18.64 4.83 -14.53
CA ASP A 216 19.99 4.52 -14.97
C ASP A 216 21.01 5.58 -14.50
N GLU A 217 20.59 6.85 -14.41
CA GLU A 217 21.45 7.96 -14.02
C GLU A 217 21.17 8.50 -12.61
N TRP A 218 19.98 8.25 -12.06
CA TRP A 218 19.52 8.85 -10.81
C TRP A 218 19.07 7.78 -9.82
N MET A 219 19.21 8.10 -8.56
CA MET A 219 18.60 7.37 -7.43
C MET A 219 17.85 8.34 -6.54
N PHE A 220 16.82 7.85 -5.88
CA PHE A 220 16.05 8.63 -4.91
C PHE A 220 16.38 8.17 -3.49
N ASN A 221 16.49 9.12 -2.55
CA ASN A 221 16.50 8.77 -1.13
C ASN A 221 15.05 8.57 -0.63
N THR A 222 14.92 8.30 0.68
CA THR A 222 13.62 8.05 1.31
C THR A 222 12.65 9.23 1.23
N GLU A 223 13.15 10.45 1.02
CA GLU A 223 12.34 11.68 0.85
C GLU A 223 12.20 12.09 -0.63
N ALA A 224 12.40 11.13 -1.54
CA ALA A 224 12.32 11.33 -2.98
C ALA A 224 13.24 12.45 -3.54
N HIS A 225 14.36 12.73 -2.87
CA HIS A 225 15.36 13.62 -3.43
C HIS A 225 16.21 12.85 -4.46
N PRO A 226 16.33 13.35 -5.71
CA PRO A 226 17.13 12.70 -6.73
C PRO A 226 18.62 13.00 -6.55
N PHE A 227 19.44 11.96 -6.57
CA PHE A 227 20.90 12.05 -6.57
C PHE A 227 21.43 11.41 -7.84
N ARG A 228 22.35 12.10 -8.52
CA ARG A 228 22.98 11.54 -9.71
C ARG A 228 23.94 10.41 -9.33
N ARG A 229 23.80 9.27 -10.01
CA ARG A 229 24.72 8.14 -9.83
C ARG A 229 26.07 8.46 -10.48
N ASN A 230 27.15 8.23 -9.73
CA ASN A 230 28.48 8.23 -10.33
C ASN A 230 28.66 6.88 -11.03
N LEU A 231 28.43 6.85 -12.34
CA LEU A 231 28.75 5.67 -13.13
C LEU A 231 30.28 5.56 -13.22
N PRO A 232 30.87 4.38 -12.95
CA PRO A 232 32.29 4.18 -13.23
C PRO A 232 32.51 4.39 -14.71
N GLY A 233 33.51 5.26 -15.03
CA GLY A 233 33.93 5.56 -16.39
C GLY A 233 34.61 4.35 -17.06
#